data_f3c2ab0b9d90d1b06fcd521c55ac7a64
#
_entry.id   f3c2ab0b9d90d1b06fcd521c55ac7a64
#
_cell.length_a   1.000
_cell.length_b   1.000
_cell.length_c   1.000
_cell.angle_alpha   90.00
_cell.angle_beta   90.00
_cell.angle_gamma   90.00
#
_symmetry.space_group_name_H-M   'P 1'
#
loop_
_entity.id
_entity.type
_entity.pdbx_description
1 polymer ?
#
loop_
_entity_poly.entity_id
_entity_poly.type
_entity_poly.pdbx_seq_one_letter_code
_entity_poly.pdbx_strand_id
1 'polypeptide(L)'
;IYKACALIYLQNYGIIISTTLNLTRKCNCMKYISVNKLSDFEFHDAEFALEIFDNKCLRVKAIHLNIHKDAEQNQHVTDMEINLAYITFEEFNLLSYKPGVAWKQDEHGEFHPTEPQIILTDEYARARFLEQLKNGLTIFDLGEKEPNTYFIDAMSKDPFFTVCFNFKNASIEWDEYNKQAWYVSK
;
A
#
# COMPACT_ATOMS: atom_id res chain seq x y z
N ILE A 1 -20.14 12.78 14.28
CA ILE A 1 -19.62 13.73 15.30
C ILE A 1 -19.42 12.92 16.57
N TYR A 2 -18.20 12.42 16.79
CA TYR A 2 -17.84 11.78 18.06
C TYR A 2 -17.06 12.81 18.90
N LYS A 3 -17.64 13.21 20.02
CA LYS A 3 -16.95 13.98 21.05
C LYS A 3 -16.20 13.00 21.96
N ALA A 4 -14.86 13.02 21.89
CA ALA A 4 -14.04 12.37 22.89
C ALA A 4 -13.75 13.40 23.99
N CYS A 5 -14.34 13.22 25.19
CA CYS A 5 -13.97 13.93 26.41
C CYS A 5 -12.88 13.12 27.11
N ALA A 6 -11.66 13.65 27.15
CA ALA A 6 -10.64 13.13 28.05
C ALA A 6 -10.72 13.92 29.38
N LEU A 7 -11.14 13.24 30.46
CA LEU A 7 -11.07 13.76 31.84
C LEU A 7 -9.71 13.34 32.41
N ILE A 8 -8.84 14.31 32.67
CA ILE A 8 -7.63 14.09 33.48
C ILE A 8 -7.94 14.56 34.90
N TYR A 9 -7.98 13.62 35.85
CA TYR A 9 -8.07 13.92 37.28
C TYR A 9 -6.67 14.19 37.83
N LEU A 10 -6.41 15.42 38.19
CA LEU A 10 -5.32 15.76 39.10
C LEU A 10 -5.90 15.99 40.50
N GLN A 11 -5.76 15.00 41.39
CA GLN A 11 -6.00 15.18 42.82
C GLN A 11 -4.82 15.97 43.41
N ASN A 12 -5.04 17.23 43.66
CA ASN A 12 -4.55 18.09 44.73
C ASN A 12 -4.51 19.53 44.24
N TYR A 13 -5.47 20.32 44.64
CA TYR A 13 -5.75 21.74 44.35
C TYR A 13 -6.97 21.96 43.45
N GLY A 14 -8.11 22.09 44.04
CA GLY A 14 -9.45 22.36 43.51
C GLY A 14 -9.62 23.37 42.33
N ILE A 15 -8.91 23.21 41.26
CA ILE A 15 -9.06 24.00 40.05
C ILE A 15 -9.40 23.06 38.90
N ILE A 16 -10.67 23.08 38.48
CA ILE A 16 -11.11 22.39 37.27
C ILE A 16 -10.79 23.28 36.06
N ILE A 17 -9.71 22.98 35.34
CA ILE A 17 -9.45 23.61 34.03
C ILE A 17 -10.06 22.70 32.98
N SER A 18 -11.22 23.07 32.45
CA SER A 18 -11.81 22.46 31.26
C SER A 18 -11.10 23.01 30.02
N THR A 19 -10.04 22.34 29.57
CA THR A 19 -9.46 22.62 28.24
C THR A 19 -10.17 21.79 27.20
N THR A 20 -11.14 22.39 26.53
CA THR A 20 -11.70 21.83 25.30
C THR A 20 -10.64 21.97 24.20
N LEU A 21 -9.82 20.93 24.00
CA LEU A 21 -8.98 20.80 22.81
C LEU A 21 -9.92 20.58 21.61
N ASN A 22 -10.26 21.67 20.92
CA ASN A 22 -10.85 21.61 19.60
C ASN A 22 -9.76 21.11 18.62
N LEU A 23 -9.53 19.80 18.59
CA LEU A 23 -8.86 19.14 17.48
C LEU A 23 -9.87 19.13 16.30
N THR A 24 -9.99 20.27 15.62
CA THR A 24 -10.50 20.27 14.26
C THR A 24 -9.44 19.58 13.39
N ARG A 25 -9.43 18.23 13.39
CA ARG A 25 -8.93 17.53 12.21
C ARG A 25 -9.80 18.03 11.06
N LYS A 26 -9.26 18.94 10.23
CA LYS A 26 -9.75 19.08 8.86
C LYS A 26 -9.73 17.67 8.29
N CYS A 27 -10.89 17.06 8.16
CA CYS A 27 -11.06 15.89 7.33
C CYS A 27 -10.77 16.40 5.92
N ASN A 28 -9.53 16.33 5.47
CA ASN A 28 -9.22 16.46 4.05
C ASN A 28 -9.83 15.21 3.40
N CYS A 29 -11.11 15.33 3.06
CA CYS A 29 -11.79 14.35 2.25
C CYS A 29 -11.17 14.45 0.87
N MET A 30 -10.45 13.41 0.42
CA MET A 30 -9.94 13.32 -0.94
C MET A 30 -11.08 13.42 -1.93
N LYS A 31 -10.82 13.99 -3.09
CA LYS A 31 -11.85 14.26 -4.11
C LYS A 31 -12.42 12.97 -4.71
N TYR A 32 -11.58 11.95 -4.87
CA TYR A 32 -11.92 10.67 -5.44
C TYR A 32 -11.63 9.56 -4.44
N ILE A 33 -12.49 8.53 -4.45
CA ILE A 33 -12.30 7.31 -3.68
C ILE A 33 -12.80 6.11 -4.47
N SER A 34 -12.02 5.05 -4.51
CA SER A 34 -12.38 3.73 -5.04
C SER A 34 -12.29 2.70 -3.91
N VAL A 35 -13.30 1.84 -3.75
CA VAL A 35 -13.37 0.86 -2.67
C VAL A 35 -13.52 -0.54 -3.26
N ASN A 36 -12.63 -1.45 -2.85
CA ASN A 36 -12.60 -2.86 -3.26
C ASN A 36 -12.56 -3.09 -4.78
N LYS A 37 -11.94 -2.17 -5.51
CA LYS A 37 -11.80 -2.20 -6.97
C LYS A 37 -10.34 -2.05 -7.39
N LEU A 38 -9.44 -2.90 -6.85
CA LEU A 38 -8.02 -2.85 -7.22
C LEU A 38 -7.80 -3.09 -8.71
N SER A 39 -8.67 -3.87 -9.36
CA SER A 39 -8.63 -4.13 -10.80
C SER A 39 -8.89 -2.90 -11.69
N ASP A 40 -9.38 -1.80 -11.13
CA ASP A 40 -9.54 -0.53 -11.84
C ASP A 40 -8.18 0.19 -12.04
N PHE A 41 -7.10 -0.34 -11.46
CA PHE A 41 -5.78 0.30 -11.43
C PHE A 41 -4.69 -0.58 -12.01
N GLU A 42 -3.71 0.07 -12.67
CA GLU A 42 -2.46 -0.54 -13.11
C GLU A 42 -1.35 -0.14 -12.15
N PHE A 43 -0.72 -1.14 -11.54
CA PHE A 43 0.29 -0.96 -10.50
C PHE A 43 1.72 -1.06 -11.00
N HIS A 44 1.95 -1.51 -12.25
CA HIS A 44 3.29 -1.62 -12.79
C HIS A 44 4.00 -0.26 -12.79
N ASP A 45 5.22 -0.22 -12.28
CA ASP A 45 6.02 0.97 -12.06
C ASP A 45 5.49 1.94 -10.97
N ALA A 46 4.40 1.61 -10.28
CA ALA A 46 3.98 2.39 -9.12
C ALA A 46 5.01 2.30 -7.99
N GLU A 47 5.22 3.41 -7.30
CA GLU A 47 6.09 3.45 -6.12
C GLU A 47 5.25 3.57 -4.85
N PHE A 48 5.45 2.63 -3.91
CA PHE A 48 4.77 2.63 -2.62
C PHE A 48 5.72 3.03 -1.49
N ALA A 49 5.24 3.87 -0.60
CA ALA A 49 5.93 4.22 0.63
C ALA A 49 5.00 4.06 1.84
N LEU A 50 5.53 3.55 2.95
CA LEU A 50 4.78 3.41 4.19
C LEU A 50 4.31 4.78 4.70
N GLU A 51 3.01 4.91 4.92
CA GLU A 51 2.42 6.05 5.62
C GLU A 51 2.10 5.68 7.08
N ILE A 52 1.30 4.64 7.28
CA ILE A 52 0.90 4.15 8.61
C ILE A 52 0.75 2.63 8.57
N PHE A 53 1.16 1.97 9.64
CA PHE A 53 0.78 0.60 9.95
C PHE A 53 0.37 0.53 11.41
N ASP A 54 -0.92 0.39 11.68
CA ASP A 54 -1.49 0.34 13.02
C ASP A 54 -2.77 -0.51 13.05
N ASN A 55 -2.95 -1.31 14.11
CA ASN A 55 -4.16 -2.13 14.34
C ASN A 55 -4.61 -2.95 13.11
N LYS A 56 -3.67 -3.57 12.40
CA LYS A 56 -3.90 -4.29 11.13
C LYS A 56 -4.40 -3.40 9.99
N CYS A 57 -4.27 -2.10 10.08
CA CYS A 57 -4.50 -1.18 8.99
C CYS A 57 -3.16 -0.82 8.36
N LEU A 58 -2.96 -1.15 7.08
CA LEU A 58 -1.80 -0.72 6.31
C LEU A 58 -2.24 0.41 5.39
N ARG A 59 -1.62 1.58 5.52
CA ARG A 59 -1.79 2.70 4.59
C ARG A 59 -0.46 3.04 3.96
N VAL A 60 -0.45 3.11 2.64
CA VAL A 60 0.71 3.48 1.83
C VAL A 60 0.41 4.71 0.98
N LYS A 61 1.43 5.51 0.73
CA LYS A 61 1.44 6.51 -0.34
C LYS A 61 1.84 5.81 -1.63
N ALA A 62 1.15 6.13 -2.73
CA ALA A 62 1.45 5.62 -4.06
C ALA A 62 1.61 6.77 -5.05
N ILE A 63 2.71 6.76 -5.80
CA ILE A 63 2.93 7.63 -6.96
C ILE A 63 3.08 6.76 -8.21
N HIS A 64 2.92 7.35 -9.38
CA HIS A 64 2.92 6.64 -10.67
C HIS A 64 1.85 5.54 -10.79
N LEU A 65 0.82 5.60 -9.93
CA LEU A 65 -0.33 4.71 -10.02
C LEU A 65 -1.22 5.15 -11.18
N ASN A 66 -1.62 4.21 -12.04
CA ASN A 66 -2.51 4.51 -13.16
C ASN A 66 -3.91 3.97 -12.89
N ILE A 67 -4.94 4.69 -13.36
CA ILE A 67 -6.33 4.26 -13.31
C ILE A 67 -6.84 4.04 -14.73
N HIS A 68 -7.53 2.92 -14.96
CA HIS A 68 -8.09 2.56 -16.27
C HIS A 68 -9.22 3.51 -16.68
N LYS A 69 -9.34 3.76 -17.97
CA LYS A 69 -10.37 4.65 -18.56
C LYS A 69 -11.80 4.22 -18.24
N ASP A 70 -12.00 2.91 -18.06
CA ASP A 70 -13.33 2.33 -17.81
C ASP A 70 -13.69 2.30 -16.33
N ALA A 71 -12.79 2.75 -15.44
CA ALA A 71 -13.06 2.89 -14.01
C ALA A 71 -14.07 4.03 -13.76
N GLU A 72 -14.99 3.81 -12.83
CA GLU A 72 -16.08 4.74 -12.51
C GLU A 72 -15.60 6.16 -12.15
N GLN A 73 -14.45 6.26 -11.47
CA GLN A 73 -13.88 7.54 -11.04
C GLN A 73 -13.09 8.25 -12.14
N ASN A 74 -12.66 7.53 -13.19
CA ASN A 74 -11.92 8.14 -14.28
C ASN A 74 -12.87 8.85 -15.27
N GLN A 75 -12.83 10.16 -15.26
CA GLN A 75 -13.65 11.00 -16.15
C GLN A 75 -12.98 11.30 -17.50
N HIS A 76 -11.81 10.71 -17.76
CA HIS A 76 -11.06 10.88 -19.00
C HIS A 76 -11.34 9.75 -19.98
N VAL A 77 -11.10 10.02 -21.26
CA VAL A 77 -11.28 9.03 -22.36
C VAL A 77 -10.11 8.03 -22.46
N THR A 78 -9.10 8.20 -21.64
CA THR A 78 -7.88 7.39 -21.61
C THR A 78 -7.51 7.01 -20.18
N ASP A 79 -6.63 6.03 -20.03
CA ASP A 79 -6.03 5.71 -18.75
C ASP A 79 -5.17 6.89 -18.27
N MET A 80 -5.25 7.19 -16.98
CA MET A 80 -4.60 8.37 -16.38
C MET A 80 -3.67 7.97 -15.25
N GLU A 81 -2.51 8.63 -15.17
CA GLU A 81 -1.64 8.58 -14.01
C GLU A 81 -2.20 9.50 -12.91
N ILE A 82 -2.25 8.99 -11.70
CA ILE A 82 -2.65 9.73 -10.49
C ILE A 82 -1.42 10.42 -9.92
N ASN A 83 -1.55 11.70 -9.52
CA ASN A 83 -0.43 12.46 -8.98
C ASN A 83 0.10 11.87 -7.67
N LEU A 84 -0.81 11.67 -6.71
CA LEU A 84 -0.55 11.02 -5.43
C LEU A 84 -1.82 10.31 -4.97
N ALA A 85 -1.71 9.04 -4.64
CA ALA A 85 -2.78 8.26 -4.05
C ALA A 85 -2.40 7.78 -2.65
N TYR A 86 -3.41 7.51 -1.84
CA TYR A 86 -3.28 6.77 -0.59
C TYR A 86 -4.07 5.48 -0.71
N ILE A 87 -3.39 4.36 -0.51
CA ILE A 87 -4.00 3.04 -0.52
C ILE A 87 -4.08 2.55 0.91
N THR A 88 -5.28 2.20 1.35
CA THR A 88 -5.53 1.68 2.69
C THR A 88 -6.07 0.25 2.59
N PHE A 89 -5.43 -0.68 3.28
CA PHE A 89 -5.87 -2.06 3.45
C PHE A 89 -6.31 -2.26 4.89
N GLU A 90 -7.59 -2.56 5.11
CA GLU A 90 -8.17 -2.85 6.42
C GLU A 90 -8.06 -4.35 6.74
N GLU A 91 -7.81 -4.67 7.99
CA GLU A 91 -7.54 -6.04 8.47
C GLU A 91 -6.42 -6.72 7.64
N PHE A 92 -5.39 -5.93 7.25
CA PHE A 92 -4.23 -6.40 6.51
C PHE A 92 -3.51 -7.51 7.28
N ASN A 93 -3.31 -8.64 6.61
CA ASN A 93 -2.59 -9.77 7.16
C ASN A 93 -1.59 -10.29 6.13
N LEU A 94 -0.30 -10.15 6.43
CA LEU A 94 0.78 -10.67 5.60
C LEU A 94 0.91 -12.17 5.84
N LEU A 95 0.84 -12.95 4.78
CA LEU A 95 0.92 -14.41 4.82
C LEU A 95 2.36 -14.90 4.64
N SER A 96 3.10 -14.29 3.71
CA SER A 96 4.48 -14.66 3.45
C SER A 96 5.27 -13.53 2.80
N TYR A 97 6.59 -13.57 3.00
CA TYR A 97 7.59 -12.77 2.31
C TYR A 97 8.63 -13.69 1.71
N LYS A 98 8.85 -13.59 0.41
CA LYS A 98 9.75 -14.42 -0.35
C LYS A 98 10.79 -13.52 -1.00
N PRO A 99 12.00 -13.39 -0.42
CA PRO A 99 13.08 -12.64 -1.08
C PRO A 99 13.47 -13.31 -2.40
N GLY A 100 13.83 -12.52 -3.36
CA GLY A 100 14.41 -13.01 -4.60
C GLY A 100 15.76 -13.68 -4.36
N VAL A 101 16.09 -14.64 -5.20
CA VAL A 101 17.40 -15.31 -5.21
C VAL A 101 18.11 -14.99 -6.51
N ALA A 102 19.44 -14.94 -6.46
CA ALA A 102 20.24 -14.82 -7.66
C ALA A 102 20.18 -16.13 -8.47
N TRP A 103 20.19 -16.01 -9.79
CA TRP A 103 20.16 -17.13 -10.71
C TRP A 103 21.51 -17.23 -11.45
N LYS A 104 21.97 -18.43 -11.65
CA LYS A 104 23.18 -18.72 -12.42
C LYS A 104 22.83 -19.65 -13.56
N GLN A 105 23.34 -19.36 -14.74
CA GLN A 105 23.23 -20.24 -15.90
C GLN A 105 24.31 -21.32 -15.82
N ASP A 106 23.94 -22.56 -16.06
CA ASP A 106 24.88 -23.68 -16.14
C ASP A 106 25.47 -23.82 -17.55
N GLU A 107 26.32 -24.84 -17.74
CA GLU A 107 27.00 -25.14 -19.01
C GLU A 107 26.05 -25.60 -20.14
N HIS A 108 24.80 -25.98 -19.78
CA HIS A 108 23.76 -26.39 -20.72
C HIS A 108 22.81 -25.25 -21.06
N GLY A 109 23.01 -24.06 -20.46
CA GLY A 109 22.19 -22.87 -20.65
C GLY A 109 20.95 -22.81 -19.75
N GLU A 110 20.79 -23.73 -18.79
CA GLU A 110 19.70 -23.76 -17.84
C GLU A 110 19.97 -22.84 -16.65
N PHE A 111 18.93 -22.15 -16.17
CA PHE A 111 19.02 -21.25 -15.02
C PHE A 111 18.64 -21.96 -13.73
N HIS A 112 19.52 -21.90 -12.75
CA HIS A 112 19.33 -22.46 -11.41
C HIS A 112 19.53 -21.39 -10.35
N PRO A 113 18.73 -21.40 -9.24
CA PRO A 113 18.94 -20.49 -8.14
C PRO A 113 20.31 -20.79 -7.48
N THR A 114 21.04 -19.73 -7.12
CA THR A 114 22.36 -19.87 -6.47
C THR A 114 22.30 -20.35 -5.03
N GLU A 115 21.11 -20.21 -4.41
CA GLU A 115 20.83 -20.61 -3.03
C GLU A 115 19.38 -21.08 -2.90
N PRO A 116 19.05 -21.89 -1.85
CA PRO A 116 17.69 -22.30 -1.61
C PRO A 116 16.77 -21.09 -1.37
N GLN A 117 15.58 -21.14 -1.97
CA GLN A 117 14.57 -20.11 -1.78
C GLN A 117 14.02 -20.16 -0.36
N ILE A 118 14.10 -19.04 0.35
CA ILE A 118 13.57 -18.88 1.71
C ILE A 118 12.18 -18.26 1.62
N ILE A 119 11.24 -18.74 2.42
CA ILE A 119 9.94 -18.11 2.62
C ILE A 119 9.85 -17.75 4.10
N LEU A 120 9.74 -16.46 4.37
CA LEU A 120 9.48 -15.94 5.71
C LEU A 120 7.97 -15.92 5.95
N THR A 121 7.56 -16.17 7.18
CA THR A 121 6.17 -16.09 7.64
C THR A 121 6.07 -15.26 8.93
N ASP A 122 4.84 -15.02 9.38
CA ASP A 122 4.55 -14.40 10.68
C ASP A 122 5.25 -13.04 10.89
N GLU A 123 5.79 -12.84 12.08
CA GLU A 123 6.43 -11.59 12.49
C GLU A 123 7.67 -11.25 11.64
N TYR A 124 8.43 -12.24 11.21
CA TYR A 124 9.64 -12.04 10.40
C TYR A 124 9.29 -11.51 9.00
N ALA A 125 8.28 -12.11 8.36
CA ALA A 125 7.76 -11.65 7.08
C ALA A 125 7.26 -10.20 7.19
N ARG A 126 6.47 -9.91 8.22
CA ARG A 126 5.90 -8.59 8.45
C ARG A 126 6.98 -7.53 8.70
N ALA A 127 7.94 -7.83 9.57
CA ALA A 127 9.04 -6.91 9.87
C ALA A 127 9.84 -6.57 8.60
N ARG A 128 10.15 -7.60 7.79
CA ARG A 128 10.89 -7.42 6.54
C ARG A 128 10.12 -6.58 5.54
N PHE A 129 8.84 -6.86 5.33
CA PHE A 129 8.00 -6.10 4.39
C PHE A 129 7.87 -4.63 4.81
N LEU A 130 7.60 -4.37 6.09
CA LEU A 130 7.52 -2.99 6.59
C LEU A 130 8.85 -2.24 6.48
N GLU A 131 9.98 -2.93 6.61
CA GLU A 131 11.30 -2.33 6.35
C GLU A 131 11.43 -1.92 4.88
N GLN A 132 11.04 -2.78 3.95
CA GLN A 132 11.07 -2.45 2.53
C GLN A 132 10.16 -1.25 2.23
N LEU A 133 8.91 -1.25 2.71
CA LEU A 133 7.96 -0.14 2.54
C LEU A 133 8.47 1.20 3.09
N LYS A 134 9.21 1.20 4.20
CA LYS A 134 9.84 2.42 4.74
C LYS A 134 10.91 3.01 3.83
N ASN A 135 11.54 2.18 3.00
CA ASN A 135 12.55 2.61 2.05
C ASN A 135 11.96 2.99 0.68
N GLY A 136 10.69 2.72 0.49
CA GLY A 136 10.03 2.83 -0.81
C GLY A 136 10.15 1.54 -1.63
N LEU A 137 9.07 1.14 -2.26
CA LEU A 137 9.01 -0.02 -3.17
C LEU A 137 8.72 0.47 -4.57
N THR A 138 9.34 -0.15 -5.58
CA THR A 138 8.85 -0.12 -6.96
C THR A 138 8.08 -1.41 -7.21
N ILE A 139 6.84 -1.31 -7.65
CA ILE A 139 5.93 -2.43 -7.88
C ILE A 139 6.12 -2.92 -9.32
N PHE A 140 6.31 -4.23 -9.49
CA PHE A 140 6.30 -4.88 -10.80
C PHE A 140 4.93 -5.46 -11.12
N ASP A 141 4.27 -6.01 -10.09
CA ASP A 141 2.93 -6.56 -10.23
C ASP A 141 2.21 -6.55 -8.89
N LEU A 142 0.91 -6.32 -8.90
CA LEU A 142 0.00 -6.47 -7.77
C LEU A 142 -1.30 -7.07 -8.26
N GLY A 143 -1.65 -8.24 -7.80
CA GLY A 143 -2.83 -8.94 -8.26
C GLY A 143 -3.40 -9.92 -7.25
N GLU A 144 -4.54 -10.49 -7.60
CA GLU A 144 -5.15 -11.59 -6.85
C GLU A 144 -4.64 -12.92 -7.40
N LYS A 145 -4.02 -13.73 -6.54
CA LYS A 145 -3.46 -15.04 -6.87
C LYS A 145 -4.50 -16.16 -6.74
N GLU A 146 -5.27 -16.09 -5.67
CA GLU A 146 -6.36 -16.99 -5.30
C GLU A 146 -7.46 -16.16 -4.63
N PRO A 147 -8.70 -16.61 -4.56
CA PRO A 147 -9.76 -15.84 -3.93
C PRO A 147 -9.36 -15.28 -2.56
N ASN A 148 -9.39 -13.97 -2.42
CA ASN A 148 -8.98 -13.21 -1.24
C ASN A 148 -7.50 -13.33 -0.85
N THR A 149 -6.63 -13.82 -1.73
CA THR A 149 -5.18 -13.84 -1.53
C THR A 149 -4.51 -13.05 -2.63
N TYR A 150 -3.85 -11.98 -2.23
CA TYR A 150 -3.17 -11.05 -3.12
C TYR A 150 -1.65 -11.23 -3.04
N PHE A 151 -0.98 -10.79 -4.08
CA PHE A 151 0.47 -10.73 -4.10
C PHE A 151 0.97 -9.36 -4.56
N ILE A 152 2.17 -9.03 -4.15
CA ILE A 152 2.98 -7.94 -4.67
C ILE A 152 4.33 -8.51 -5.06
N ASP A 153 4.72 -8.32 -6.32
CA ASP A 153 6.09 -8.45 -6.78
C ASP A 153 6.72 -7.06 -6.84
N ALA A 154 7.82 -6.87 -6.13
CA ALA A 154 8.44 -5.57 -5.97
C ALA A 154 9.95 -5.63 -5.79
N MET A 155 10.58 -4.46 -5.87
CA MET A 155 11.97 -4.22 -5.49
C MET A 155 12.08 -3.04 -4.54
N SER A 156 13.13 -3.06 -3.71
CA SER A 156 13.53 -1.97 -2.82
C SER A 156 15.00 -2.18 -2.47
N LYS A 157 15.38 -2.20 -1.17
CA LYS A 157 16.69 -2.68 -0.71
C LYS A 157 16.93 -4.13 -1.11
N ASP A 158 15.91 -4.97 -0.98
CA ASP A 158 15.94 -6.29 -1.60
C ASP A 158 15.72 -6.11 -3.11
N PRO A 159 16.62 -6.64 -3.96
CA PRO A 159 16.59 -6.37 -5.39
C PRO A 159 15.35 -6.93 -6.09
N PHE A 160 14.71 -7.90 -5.50
CA PHE A 160 13.44 -8.47 -5.91
C PHE A 160 12.82 -9.27 -4.76
N PHE A 161 11.51 -9.19 -4.58
CA PHE A 161 10.79 -10.04 -3.62
C PHE A 161 9.31 -10.14 -3.97
N THR A 162 8.69 -11.21 -3.49
CA THR A 162 7.23 -11.40 -3.54
C THR A 162 6.67 -11.42 -2.14
N VAL A 163 5.57 -10.73 -1.91
CA VAL A 163 4.74 -10.88 -0.69
C VAL A 163 3.38 -11.41 -1.06
N CYS A 164 2.84 -12.30 -0.19
CA CYS A 164 1.44 -12.71 -0.24
C CYS A 164 0.74 -12.18 1.00
N PHE A 165 -0.48 -11.68 0.81
CA PHE A 165 -1.27 -11.07 1.88
C PHE A 165 -2.76 -11.21 1.61
N ASN A 166 -3.56 -10.95 2.64
CA ASN A 166 -4.99 -10.74 2.52
C ASN A 166 -5.44 -9.51 3.30
N PHE A 167 -6.64 -9.05 3.02
CA PHE A 167 -7.27 -7.92 3.67
C PHE A 167 -8.80 -8.07 3.59
N LYS A 168 -9.52 -7.29 4.36
CA LYS A 168 -10.99 -7.28 4.32
C LYS A 168 -11.54 -6.27 3.32
N ASN A 169 -11.02 -5.03 3.37
CA ASN A 169 -11.37 -3.97 2.46
C ASN A 169 -10.11 -3.25 1.99
N ALA A 170 -10.16 -2.73 0.78
CA ALA A 170 -9.16 -1.81 0.27
C ALA A 170 -9.83 -0.53 -0.20
N SER A 171 -9.20 0.62 0.07
CA SER A 171 -9.60 1.90 -0.51
C SER A 171 -8.40 2.60 -1.13
N ILE A 172 -8.65 3.27 -2.26
CA ILE A 172 -7.68 4.12 -2.95
C ILE A 172 -8.27 5.51 -3.02
N GLU A 173 -7.56 6.49 -2.48
CA GLU A 173 -8.02 7.88 -2.35
C GLU A 173 -7.02 8.81 -3.03
N TRP A 174 -7.51 9.80 -3.82
CA TRP A 174 -6.67 10.81 -4.49
C TRP A 174 -7.44 12.09 -4.78
N ASP A 175 -6.72 13.16 -5.13
CA ASP A 175 -7.30 14.47 -5.46
C ASP A 175 -7.15 14.81 -6.94
N GLU A 176 -6.02 14.47 -7.56
CA GLU A 176 -5.63 14.98 -8.87
C GLU A 176 -5.04 13.90 -9.77
N TYR A 177 -5.33 14.03 -11.05
CA TYR A 177 -4.62 13.31 -12.11
C TYR A 177 -3.38 14.10 -12.54
N ASN A 178 -2.30 13.40 -12.86
CA ASN A 178 -1.07 14.02 -13.32
C ASN A 178 -1.08 14.20 -14.85
N LYS A 179 -1.13 13.09 -15.56
CA LYS A 179 -1.05 13.03 -17.03
C LYS A 179 -1.69 11.73 -17.53
N GLN A 180 -1.72 11.56 -18.85
CA GLN A 180 -2.07 10.28 -19.46
C GLN A 180 -1.08 9.19 -19.04
N ALA A 181 -1.58 7.98 -18.81
CA ALA A 181 -0.74 6.83 -18.46
C ALA A 181 0.34 6.58 -19.52
N TRP A 182 1.54 6.24 -19.08
CA TRP A 182 2.73 6.15 -19.93
C TRP A 182 2.63 5.14 -21.07
N TYR A 183 1.80 4.11 -20.92
CA TYR A 183 1.60 3.06 -21.94
C TYR A 183 0.54 3.39 -22.99
N VAL A 184 -0.27 4.44 -22.81
CA VAL A 184 -1.32 4.82 -23.76
C VAL A 184 -0.77 5.56 -24.98
N SER A 185 0.39 6.17 -24.86
CA SER A 185 1.02 7.03 -25.87
C SER A 185 1.85 6.28 -26.92
N LYS A 186 1.72 4.96 -27.03
CA LYS A 186 2.54 4.13 -27.95
C LYS A 186 1.77 3.72 -29.18
#